data_beeb54cb7c86a0e7402f0e82b8e2b06f
#
_entry.id   beeb54cb7c86a0e7402f0e82b8e2b06f
#
_cell.length_a   1.000
_cell.length_b   1.000
_cell.length_c   1.000
_cell.angle_alpha   90.00
_cell.angle_beta   90.00
_cell.angle_gamma   90.00
#
_symmetry.space_group_name_H-M   'P 1'
#
loop_
_entity.id
_entity.type
_entity.pdbx_description
1 polymer ?
#
loop_
_entity_poly.entity_id
_entity_poly.type
_entity_poly.pdbx_seq_one_letter_code
_entity_poly.pdbx_strand_id
1 'polypeptide(L)'
;MYKITIGLFLLFTLKTLALASNRDPIILVHGFLGWGREEISEKKYWGGKNDIQAYLRSKGYTVYTVSVGPISSNYDCAIETFYQIKGGQLDYGETHSEKYKIVQKPEGKYYKGYYPKWSRKNPVHLIGYSFGGQTVRMLQHLLVNSSENENSLLLERNLKGWVKSITTMSAPLNGATIADIVNKYIPFSDNVLPIVDIVSTDYYDLDLYQWDLNRKINESFLGYLNRMASNSS
;
A
#
# COMPACT_ATOMS: atom_id res chain seq x y z
N MET A 1 -51.53 -11.05 -26.44
CA MET A 1 -50.29 -10.31 -26.76
C MET A 1 -49.70 -9.50 -25.59
N TYR A 2 -50.49 -8.93 -24.68
CA TYR A 2 -49.99 -8.10 -23.57
C TYR A 2 -49.12 -8.81 -22.51
N LYS A 3 -49.33 -10.11 -22.24
CA LYS A 3 -48.59 -10.86 -21.21
C LYS A 3 -47.14 -11.15 -21.59
N ILE A 4 -46.82 -11.29 -22.88
CA ILE A 4 -45.47 -11.55 -23.36
C ILE A 4 -44.60 -10.26 -23.30
N THR A 5 -45.21 -9.12 -23.58
CA THR A 5 -44.55 -7.81 -23.60
C THR A 5 -44.15 -7.36 -22.18
N ILE A 6 -45.01 -7.63 -21.18
CA ILE A 6 -44.71 -7.31 -19.76
C ILE A 6 -43.57 -8.19 -19.24
N GLY A 7 -43.56 -9.49 -19.58
CA GLY A 7 -42.50 -10.41 -19.20
C GLY A 7 -41.14 -10.04 -19.79
N LEU A 8 -41.08 -9.57 -21.04
CA LEU A 8 -39.83 -9.11 -21.68
C LEU A 8 -39.32 -7.80 -21.06
N PHE A 9 -40.23 -6.90 -20.71
CA PHE A 9 -39.86 -5.62 -20.06
C PHE A 9 -39.32 -5.84 -18.64
N LEU A 10 -39.91 -6.75 -17.86
CA LEU A 10 -39.42 -7.14 -16.55
C LEU A 10 -38.04 -7.83 -16.62
N LEU A 11 -37.80 -8.68 -17.62
CA LEU A 11 -36.48 -9.31 -17.83
C LEU A 11 -35.42 -8.31 -18.24
N PHE A 12 -35.75 -7.27 -18.99
CA PHE A 12 -34.84 -6.22 -19.39
C PHE A 12 -34.50 -5.29 -18.23
N THR A 13 -35.46 -4.95 -17.36
CA THR A 13 -35.24 -4.13 -16.16
C THR A 13 -34.46 -4.88 -15.09
N LEU A 14 -34.65 -6.20 -14.94
CA LEU A 14 -33.84 -7.02 -14.04
C LEU A 14 -32.36 -7.12 -14.48
N LYS A 15 -32.08 -7.15 -15.78
CA LYS A 15 -30.72 -7.11 -16.30
C LYS A 15 -30.04 -5.75 -16.09
N THR A 16 -30.77 -4.65 -16.15
CA THR A 16 -30.23 -3.31 -15.90
C THR A 16 -29.95 -3.04 -14.41
N LEU A 17 -30.75 -3.62 -13.51
CA LEU A 17 -30.52 -3.55 -12.06
C LEU A 17 -29.28 -4.34 -11.62
N ALA A 18 -28.88 -5.41 -12.34
CA ALA A 18 -27.67 -6.18 -12.05
C ALA A 18 -26.38 -5.50 -12.54
N LEU A 19 -26.45 -4.40 -13.31
CA LEU A 19 -25.31 -3.68 -13.86
C LEU A 19 -24.79 -2.54 -12.99
N ALA A 20 -25.39 -2.28 -11.85
CA ALA A 20 -24.95 -1.23 -10.91
C ALA A 20 -23.88 -1.71 -9.90
N SER A 21 -23.17 -2.80 -10.18
CA SER A 21 -22.04 -3.19 -9.32
C SER A 21 -20.87 -2.24 -9.58
N ASN A 22 -20.39 -1.62 -8.52
CA ASN A 22 -19.18 -0.83 -8.57
C ASN A 22 -18.01 -1.70 -9.07
N ARG A 23 -17.39 -1.32 -10.19
CA ARG A 23 -16.30 -2.05 -10.85
C ARG A 23 -14.95 -1.35 -10.74
N ASP A 24 -14.90 -0.22 -10.00
CA ASP A 24 -13.65 0.46 -9.78
C ASP A 24 -12.70 -0.44 -8.96
N PRO A 25 -11.41 -0.50 -9.30
CA PRO A 25 -10.48 -1.38 -8.62
C PRO A 25 -10.36 -1.09 -7.12
N ILE A 26 -10.16 -2.15 -6.34
CA ILE A 26 -9.91 -2.10 -4.91
C ILE A 26 -8.42 -2.30 -4.68
N ILE A 27 -7.81 -1.41 -3.93
CA ILE A 27 -6.40 -1.47 -3.52
C ILE A 27 -6.35 -1.77 -2.03
N LEU A 28 -5.66 -2.85 -1.68
CA LEU A 28 -5.47 -3.29 -0.30
C LEU A 28 -4.08 -2.88 0.17
N VAL A 29 -4.01 -2.12 1.27
CA VAL A 29 -2.77 -1.58 1.85
C VAL A 29 -2.59 -2.14 3.26
N HIS A 30 -1.52 -2.89 3.47
CA HIS A 30 -1.20 -3.51 4.76
C HIS A 30 -0.73 -2.48 5.80
N GLY A 31 -0.65 -2.88 7.06
CA GLY A 31 -0.19 -2.04 8.16
C GLY A 31 1.28 -2.29 8.52
N PHE A 32 1.66 -1.78 9.70
CA PHE A 32 2.99 -1.94 10.26
C PHE A 32 3.40 -3.41 10.33
N LEU A 33 4.62 -3.72 9.92
CA LEU A 33 5.17 -5.06 9.77
C LEU A 33 4.34 -6.00 8.87
N GLY A 34 3.52 -5.41 8.00
CA GLY A 34 2.79 -6.17 7.00
C GLY A 34 3.67 -6.55 5.80
N TRP A 35 3.09 -7.25 4.87
CA TRP A 35 3.79 -7.75 3.68
C TRP A 35 2.87 -7.78 2.46
N GLY A 36 3.48 -7.74 1.29
CA GLY A 36 2.82 -7.94 0.02
C GLY A 36 2.44 -9.39 -0.23
N ARG A 37 1.71 -9.60 -1.32
CA ARG A 37 1.13 -10.90 -1.62
C ARG A 37 2.15 -12.01 -1.89
N GLU A 38 3.30 -11.65 -2.45
CA GLU A 38 4.32 -12.60 -2.91
C GLU A 38 5.49 -12.79 -1.92
N GLU A 39 5.55 -11.98 -0.86
CA GLU A 39 6.67 -11.99 0.08
C GLU A 39 6.63 -13.16 1.06
N ILE A 40 5.45 -13.64 1.43
CA ILE A 40 5.28 -14.83 2.25
C ILE A 40 4.36 -15.81 1.52
N SER A 41 4.92 -16.93 1.06
CA SER A 41 4.25 -17.86 0.14
C SER A 41 3.00 -18.50 0.74
N GLU A 42 3.07 -18.94 2.00
CA GLU A 42 2.02 -19.74 2.64
C GLU A 42 0.98 -18.91 3.38
N LYS A 43 1.28 -17.65 3.70
CA LYS A 43 0.44 -16.83 4.57
C LYS A 43 0.24 -15.44 3.98
N LYS A 44 -0.94 -15.19 3.44
CA LYS A 44 -1.28 -13.87 2.89
C LYS A 44 -1.63 -12.91 4.02
N TYR A 45 -1.12 -11.68 3.97
CA TYR A 45 -1.49 -10.63 4.93
C TYR A 45 -3.01 -10.45 4.96
N TRP A 46 -3.63 -10.39 3.79
CA TRP A 46 -5.06 -10.29 3.61
C TRP A 46 -5.71 -11.68 3.56
N GLY A 47 -6.10 -12.18 4.73
CA GLY A 47 -6.87 -13.41 4.88
C GLY A 47 -6.10 -14.63 5.41
N GLY A 48 -4.83 -14.51 5.68
CA GLY A 48 -4.03 -15.63 6.21
C GLY A 48 -3.96 -16.79 5.21
N LYS A 49 -4.55 -17.93 5.58
CA LYS A 49 -4.67 -19.10 4.69
C LYS A 49 -5.73 -18.90 3.58
N ASN A 50 -6.65 -17.96 3.78
CA ASN A 50 -7.72 -17.67 2.82
C ASN A 50 -7.35 -16.39 2.06
N ASP A 51 -6.89 -16.51 0.84
CA ASP A 51 -6.51 -15.38 -0.01
C ASP A 51 -7.72 -14.49 -0.35
N ILE A 52 -7.90 -13.38 0.39
CA ILE A 52 -9.01 -12.43 0.19
C ILE A 52 -8.97 -11.82 -1.20
N GLN A 53 -7.78 -11.49 -1.72
CA GLN A 53 -7.66 -10.94 -3.08
C GLN A 53 -8.15 -11.94 -4.12
N ALA A 54 -7.73 -13.20 -4.03
CA ALA A 54 -8.18 -14.25 -4.96
C ALA A 54 -9.69 -14.50 -4.81
N TYR A 55 -10.20 -14.53 -3.58
CA TYR A 55 -11.64 -14.67 -3.33
C TYR A 55 -12.46 -13.55 -3.97
N LEU A 56 -12.09 -12.30 -3.76
CA LEU A 56 -12.80 -11.16 -4.35
C LEU A 56 -12.70 -11.15 -5.87
N ARG A 57 -11.54 -11.53 -6.42
CA ARG A 57 -11.38 -11.68 -7.88
C ARG A 57 -12.29 -12.78 -8.44
N SER A 58 -12.48 -13.88 -7.72
CA SER A 58 -13.43 -14.94 -8.11
C SER A 58 -14.90 -14.47 -8.13
N LYS A 59 -15.21 -13.38 -7.40
CA LYS A 59 -16.52 -12.71 -7.42
C LYS A 59 -16.64 -11.60 -8.47
N GLY A 60 -15.63 -11.44 -9.35
CA GLY A 60 -15.64 -10.48 -10.44
C GLY A 60 -15.10 -9.08 -10.08
N TYR A 61 -14.57 -8.88 -8.88
CA TYR A 61 -13.94 -7.62 -8.51
C TYR A 61 -12.50 -7.53 -9.03
N THR A 62 -12.06 -6.34 -9.41
CA THR A 62 -10.66 -6.05 -9.67
C THR A 62 -10.00 -5.64 -8.35
N VAL A 63 -9.05 -6.42 -7.86
CA VAL A 63 -8.41 -6.20 -6.55
C VAL A 63 -6.90 -6.34 -6.69
N TYR A 64 -6.17 -5.42 -6.08
CA TYR A 64 -4.70 -5.45 -6.00
C TYR A 64 -4.27 -5.26 -4.55
N THR A 65 -3.21 -5.94 -4.15
CA THR A 65 -2.52 -5.75 -2.88
C THR A 65 -1.17 -5.11 -3.16
N VAL A 66 -0.90 -3.99 -2.52
CA VAL A 66 0.42 -3.35 -2.58
C VAL A 66 1.32 -3.87 -1.46
N SER A 67 2.62 -3.81 -1.70
CA SER A 67 3.66 -4.08 -0.73
C SER A 67 4.43 -2.80 -0.46
N VAL A 68 4.27 -2.23 0.71
CA VAL A 68 4.95 -0.99 1.11
C VAL A 68 5.94 -1.29 2.22
N GLY A 69 6.92 -0.40 2.43
CA GLY A 69 7.91 -0.60 3.48
C GLY A 69 7.25 -0.86 4.85
N PRO A 70 7.46 -2.04 5.46
CA PRO A 70 6.70 -2.48 6.65
C PRO A 70 6.97 -1.64 7.89
N ILE A 71 8.08 -0.90 7.91
CA ILE A 71 8.48 0.03 8.98
C ILE A 71 8.70 1.46 8.49
N SER A 72 8.39 1.73 7.22
CA SER A 72 8.53 3.05 6.61
C SER A 72 7.48 4.03 7.12
N SER A 73 7.74 5.32 6.94
CA SER A 73 6.79 6.36 7.31
C SER A 73 5.48 6.26 6.49
N ASN A 74 4.39 6.81 7.03
CA ASN A 74 3.13 6.90 6.27
C ASN A 74 3.28 7.66 4.96
N TYR A 75 4.19 8.65 4.91
CA TYR A 75 4.48 9.42 3.72
C TYR A 75 5.15 8.54 2.67
N ASP A 76 6.22 7.83 3.05
CA ASP A 76 6.94 6.94 2.14
C ASP A 76 6.04 5.83 1.63
N CYS A 77 5.30 5.16 2.53
CA CYS A 77 4.32 4.12 2.17
C CYS A 77 3.23 4.66 1.20
N ALA A 78 2.81 5.92 1.35
CA ALA A 78 1.84 6.52 0.43
C ALA A 78 2.43 6.76 -0.96
N ILE A 79 3.67 7.22 -1.05
CA ILE A 79 4.41 7.36 -2.31
C ILE A 79 4.59 5.99 -2.99
N GLU A 80 5.04 4.98 -2.26
CA GLU A 80 5.20 3.61 -2.75
C GLU A 80 3.87 3.03 -3.26
N THR A 81 2.77 3.25 -2.52
CA THR A 81 1.42 2.86 -2.93
C THR A 81 1.05 3.51 -4.26
N PHE A 82 1.34 4.80 -4.42
CA PHE A 82 1.05 5.52 -5.67
C PHE A 82 1.75 4.89 -6.86
N TYR A 83 3.07 4.68 -6.76
CA TYR A 83 3.85 4.15 -7.87
C TYR A 83 3.54 2.68 -8.17
N GLN A 84 3.21 1.87 -7.17
CA GLN A 84 2.73 0.50 -7.39
C GLN A 84 1.39 0.45 -8.14
N ILE A 85 0.49 1.41 -7.89
CA ILE A 85 -0.78 1.49 -8.63
C ILE A 85 -0.57 2.09 -10.02
N LYS A 86 0.08 3.25 -10.10
CA LYS A 86 0.20 4.05 -11.32
C LYS A 86 1.28 3.55 -12.26
N GLY A 87 2.38 3.07 -11.72
CA GLY A 87 3.61 2.76 -12.44
C GLY A 87 4.59 3.94 -12.50
N GLY A 88 5.81 3.64 -12.87
CA GLY A 88 6.91 4.60 -13.02
C GLY A 88 8.04 4.34 -12.04
N GLN A 89 9.08 5.18 -12.11
CA GLN A 89 10.20 5.19 -11.17
C GLN A 89 9.70 5.74 -9.83
N LEU A 90 9.96 4.98 -8.74
CA LEU A 90 9.69 5.46 -7.38
C LEU A 90 10.44 6.77 -7.13
N ASP A 91 9.73 7.78 -6.64
CA ASP A 91 10.25 9.12 -6.41
C ASP A 91 9.60 9.70 -5.14
N TYR A 92 10.37 9.77 -4.07
CA TYR A 92 9.90 10.27 -2.77
C TYR A 92 9.76 11.81 -2.72
N GLY A 93 10.17 12.51 -3.79
CA GLY A 93 10.20 13.97 -3.85
C GLY A 93 11.52 14.56 -3.33
N GLU A 94 11.94 15.65 -3.96
CA GLU A 94 13.23 16.30 -3.65
C GLU A 94 13.24 16.87 -2.23
N THR A 95 12.27 17.71 -1.89
CA THR A 95 12.16 18.38 -0.58
C THR A 95 12.09 17.37 0.57
N HIS A 96 11.31 16.30 0.42
CA HIS A 96 11.21 15.26 1.44
C HIS A 96 12.53 14.49 1.59
N SER A 97 13.16 14.15 0.48
CA SER A 97 14.40 13.38 0.47
C SER A 97 15.57 14.15 1.08
N GLU A 98 15.70 15.43 0.78
CA GLU A 98 16.70 16.32 1.39
C GLU A 98 16.48 16.45 2.89
N LYS A 99 15.23 16.71 3.30
CA LYS A 99 14.87 16.89 4.71
C LYS A 99 15.20 15.69 5.58
N TYR A 100 14.91 14.49 5.08
CA TYR A 100 15.06 13.23 5.83
C TYR A 100 16.31 12.45 5.45
N LYS A 101 17.15 12.99 4.56
CA LYS A 101 18.41 12.37 4.08
C LYS A 101 18.19 10.95 3.54
N ILE A 102 17.17 10.80 2.72
CA ILE A 102 16.84 9.54 2.05
C ILE A 102 17.14 9.63 0.55
N VAL A 103 17.28 8.48 -0.10
CA VAL A 103 17.44 8.41 -1.56
C VAL A 103 16.12 8.78 -2.24
N GLN A 104 16.11 9.86 -3.01
CA GLN A 104 14.89 10.33 -3.69
C GLN A 104 14.33 9.29 -4.67
N LYS A 105 15.19 8.71 -5.51
CA LYS A 105 14.82 7.75 -6.56
C LYS A 105 15.67 6.49 -6.41
N PRO A 106 15.28 5.55 -5.53
CA PRO A 106 16.05 4.33 -5.32
C PRO A 106 16.26 3.55 -6.62
N GLU A 107 17.48 3.10 -6.86
CA GLU A 107 17.83 2.33 -8.05
C GLU A 107 17.03 1.02 -8.11
N GLY A 108 16.62 0.62 -9.31
CA GLY A 108 15.85 -0.60 -9.53
C GLY A 108 14.38 -0.56 -9.08
N LYS A 109 13.92 0.53 -8.45
CA LYS A 109 12.53 0.67 -8.01
C LYS A 109 11.64 1.30 -9.07
N TYR A 110 11.49 0.60 -10.17
CA TYR A 110 10.58 0.94 -11.26
C TYR A 110 9.38 -0.01 -11.25
N TYR A 111 8.18 0.53 -11.15
CA TYR A 111 6.94 -0.23 -11.12
C TYR A 111 6.24 -0.21 -12.48
N LYS A 112 5.78 -1.37 -12.94
CA LYS A 112 4.95 -1.48 -14.14
C LYS A 112 3.57 -0.84 -13.94
N GLY A 113 3.12 -0.77 -12.70
CA GLY A 113 1.80 -0.31 -12.30
C GLY A 113 0.73 -1.39 -12.37
N TYR A 114 -0.01 -1.58 -11.28
CA TYR A 114 -1.17 -2.47 -11.24
C TYR A 114 -2.34 -1.92 -12.07
N TYR A 115 -2.47 -0.59 -12.11
CA TYR A 115 -3.55 0.10 -12.79
C TYR A 115 -3.06 1.41 -13.45
N PRO A 116 -2.25 1.33 -14.54
CA PRO A 116 -1.64 2.52 -15.17
C PRO A 116 -2.65 3.57 -15.67
N LYS A 117 -3.88 3.16 -15.98
CA LYS A 117 -4.97 4.08 -16.38
C LYS A 117 -5.64 4.82 -15.20
N TRP A 118 -5.16 4.60 -13.97
CA TRP A 118 -5.64 5.29 -12.77
C TRP A 118 -5.66 6.81 -13.00
N SER A 119 -6.82 7.39 -12.80
CA SER A 119 -7.11 8.80 -13.09
C SER A 119 -8.46 9.18 -12.51
N ARG A 120 -8.85 10.45 -12.62
CA ARG A 120 -10.19 10.92 -12.26
C ARG A 120 -11.31 10.17 -13.00
N LYS A 121 -11.08 9.74 -14.25
CA LYS A 121 -12.06 8.95 -15.03
C LYS A 121 -12.05 7.47 -14.67
N ASN A 122 -11.00 7.00 -14.08
CA ASN A 122 -10.79 5.61 -13.67
C ASN A 122 -10.30 5.58 -12.22
N PRO A 123 -11.13 5.97 -11.24
CA PRO A 123 -10.73 6.05 -9.85
C PRO A 123 -10.55 4.66 -9.23
N VAL A 124 -10.03 4.61 -8.00
CA VAL A 124 -9.89 3.37 -7.23
C VAL A 124 -10.52 3.52 -5.85
N HIS A 125 -10.85 2.38 -5.22
CA HIS A 125 -11.14 2.28 -3.81
C HIS A 125 -9.86 1.92 -3.05
N LEU A 126 -9.58 2.61 -1.95
CA LEU A 126 -8.46 2.31 -1.07
C LEU A 126 -8.97 1.68 0.23
N ILE A 127 -8.40 0.56 0.61
CA ILE A 127 -8.68 -0.11 1.88
C ILE A 127 -7.37 -0.28 2.63
N GLY A 128 -7.25 0.36 3.80
CA GLY A 128 -6.07 0.27 4.66
C GLY A 128 -6.41 -0.41 5.98
N TYR A 129 -5.61 -1.41 6.36
CA TYR A 129 -5.75 -2.08 7.64
C TYR A 129 -4.67 -1.57 8.62
N SER A 130 -5.05 -1.33 9.90
CA SER A 130 -4.13 -0.87 10.91
C SER A 130 -3.40 0.42 10.45
N PHE A 131 -2.08 0.44 10.46
CA PHE A 131 -1.26 1.56 9.97
C PHE A 131 -1.49 1.88 8.48
N GLY A 132 -1.88 0.88 7.67
CA GLY A 132 -2.28 1.10 6.27
C GLY A 132 -3.47 2.05 6.11
N GLY A 133 -4.32 2.20 7.15
CA GLY A 133 -5.36 3.21 7.19
C GLY A 133 -4.81 4.63 7.22
N GLN A 134 -3.67 4.87 7.87
CA GLN A 134 -2.96 6.15 7.84
C GLN A 134 -2.32 6.38 6.47
N THR A 135 -1.72 5.33 5.90
CA THR A 135 -1.10 5.36 4.56
C THR A 135 -2.11 5.79 3.49
N VAL A 136 -3.29 5.19 3.44
CA VAL A 136 -4.31 5.55 2.43
C VAL A 136 -4.85 6.96 2.61
N ARG A 137 -4.91 7.47 3.83
CA ARG A 137 -5.27 8.87 4.11
C ARG A 137 -4.17 9.83 3.68
N MET A 138 -2.90 9.48 3.94
CA MET A 138 -1.75 10.25 3.48
C MET A 138 -1.71 10.30 1.96
N LEU A 139 -1.92 9.17 1.28
CA LEU A 139 -2.02 9.14 -0.18
C LEU A 139 -3.12 10.07 -0.70
N GLN A 140 -4.31 10.04 -0.10
CA GLN A 140 -5.39 10.98 -0.46
C GLN A 140 -4.97 12.44 -0.24
N HIS A 141 -4.26 12.74 0.85
CA HIS A 141 -3.73 14.07 1.11
C HIS A 141 -2.76 14.52 0.01
N LEU A 142 -1.80 13.68 -0.34
CA LEU A 142 -0.81 13.97 -1.39
C LEU A 142 -1.44 14.14 -2.78
N LEU A 143 -2.48 13.36 -3.09
CA LEU A 143 -3.22 13.46 -4.36
C LEU A 143 -3.95 14.79 -4.53
N VAL A 144 -4.35 15.46 -3.45
CA VAL A 144 -5.14 16.72 -3.52
C VAL A 144 -4.34 17.98 -3.20
N ASN A 145 -3.19 17.83 -2.56
CA ASN A 145 -2.32 18.93 -2.17
C ASN A 145 -1.00 18.83 -2.95
N SER A 146 -0.95 19.49 -4.10
CA SER A 146 0.30 19.60 -4.86
C SER A 146 1.32 20.47 -4.13
N SER A 147 2.61 20.17 -4.34
CA SER A 147 3.73 21.01 -3.91
C SER A 147 4.32 21.73 -5.13
N GLU A 148 4.46 23.05 -5.06
CA GLU A 148 4.87 23.87 -6.21
C GLU A 148 6.34 23.65 -6.63
N ASN A 149 7.15 23.03 -5.78
CA ASN A 149 8.59 22.87 -6.01
C ASN A 149 9.01 21.38 -6.17
N GLU A 150 8.07 20.50 -6.43
CA GLU A 150 8.35 19.07 -6.56
C GLU A 150 8.19 18.62 -8.01
N ASN A 151 9.26 18.15 -8.61
CA ASN A 151 9.22 17.55 -9.95
C ASN A 151 8.89 16.05 -9.85
N SER A 152 7.71 15.73 -9.34
CA SER A 152 7.25 14.36 -9.10
C SER A 152 5.85 14.16 -9.67
N LEU A 153 5.60 12.99 -10.28
CA LEU A 153 4.29 12.68 -10.89
C LEU A 153 3.13 12.79 -9.89
N LEU A 154 3.36 12.46 -8.62
CA LEU A 154 2.37 12.55 -7.55
C LEU A 154 2.30 13.95 -6.96
N LEU A 155 3.44 14.57 -6.67
CA LEU A 155 3.51 15.76 -5.82
C LEU A 155 3.33 17.07 -6.59
N GLU A 156 3.69 17.09 -7.87
CA GLU A 156 3.62 18.28 -8.74
C GLU A 156 2.18 18.68 -9.10
N ARG A 157 1.23 17.73 -9.09
CA ARG A 157 -0.11 17.90 -9.68
C ARG A 157 -1.23 17.68 -8.69
N ASN A 158 -2.29 18.46 -8.83
CA ASN A 158 -3.54 18.17 -8.13
C ASN A 158 -4.29 17.03 -8.85
N LEU A 159 -4.33 15.87 -8.20
CA LEU A 159 -4.94 14.64 -8.70
C LEU A 159 -6.30 14.36 -8.01
N LYS A 160 -7.03 15.41 -7.65
CA LYS A 160 -8.35 15.32 -7.03
C LYS A 160 -9.31 14.44 -7.83
N GLY A 161 -10.01 13.53 -7.11
CA GLY A 161 -11.00 12.64 -7.69
C GLY A 161 -10.43 11.34 -8.25
N TRP A 162 -9.14 11.04 -8.01
CA TRP A 162 -8.56 9.75 -8.37
C TRP A 162 -8.95 8.63 -7.37
N VAL A 163 -9.37 8.99 -6.17
CA VAL A 163 -9.87 8.07 -5.15
C VAL A 163 -11.38 8.17 -5.08
N LYS A 164 -12.06 7.04 -5.19
CA LYS A 164 -13.51 6.90 -5.11
C LYS A 164 -13.99 6.83 -3.67
N SER A 165 -13.32 6.03 -2.86
CA SER A 165 -13.56 5.91 -1.43
C SER A 165 -12.31 5.45 -0.69
N ILE A 166 -12.27 5.74 0.60
CA ILE A 166 -11.29 5.23 1.55
C ILE A 166 -12.05 4.45 2.62
N THR A 167 -11.57 3.24 2.89
CA THR A 167 -12.01 2.42 4.02
C THR A 167 -10.82 2.15 4.91
N THR A 168 -10.92 2.51 6.18
CA THR A 168 -9.90 2.22 7.20
C THR A 168 -10.43 1.15 8.14
N MET A 169 -9.65 0.09 8.34
CA MET A 169 -10.00 -1.03 9.21
C MET A 169 -9.04 -1.06 10.38
N SER A 170 -9.56 -0.97 11.60
CA SER A 170 -8.76 -0.99 12.84
C SER A 170 -7.56 -0.03 12.81
N ALA A 171 -7.73 1.15 12.20
CA ALA A 171 -6.65 2.12 12.01
C ALA A 171 -6.54 3.06 13.23
N PRO A 172 -5.30 3.37 13.68
CA PRO A 172 -5.08 4.26 14.84
C PRO A 172 -5.20 5.73 14.43
N LEU A 173 -6.40 6.18 14.03
CA LEU A 173 -6.61 7.50 13.45
C LEU A 173 -6.35 8.66 14.43
N ASN A 174 -6.39 8.40 15.73
CA ASN A 174 -6.08 9.35 16.81
C ASN A 174 -4.78 9.00 17.55
N GLY A 175 -3.88 8.24 16.89
CA GLY A 175 -2.67 7.71 17.51
C GLY A 175 -2.90 6.35 18.17
N ALA A 176 -1.83 5.80 18.72
CA ALA A 176 -1.84 4.52 19.45
C ALA A 176 -1.00 4.66 20.71
N THR A 177 -1.62 4.52 21.88
CA THR A 177 -0.93 4.59 23.17
C THR A 177 0.21 3.58 23.31
N ILE A 178 0.11 2.45 22.61
CA ILE A 178 1.19 1.46 22.57
C ILE A 178 2.46 2.04 21.92
N ALA A 179 2.34 2.92 20.94
CA ALA A 179 3.50 3.56 20.32
C ALA A 179 4.23 4.47 21.31
N ASP A 180 3.49 5.18 22.16
CA ASP A 180 4.06 6.03 23.20
C ASP A 180 4.79 5.20 24.27
N ILE A 181 4.20 4.05 24.65
CA ILE A 181 4.80 3.12 25.62
C ILE A 181 6.07 2.51 25.04
N VAL A 182 6.03 2.05 23.79
CA VAL A 182 7.18 1.46 23.10
C VAL A 182 8.31 2.47 22.99
N ASN A 183 8.04 3.67 22.48
CA ASN A 183 9.05 4.73 22.36
C ASN A 183 9.67 5.17 23.70
N LYS A 184 8.89 5.09 24.79
CA LYS A 184 9.32 5.55 26.10
C LYS A 184 10.12 4.51 26.90
N TYR A 185 9.77 3.23 26.78
CA TYR A 185 10.24 2.18 27.68
C TYR A 185 11.09 1.09 27.01
N ILE A 186 11.06 0.97 25.68
CA ILE A 186 11.70 -0.11 24.97
C ILE A 186 12.54 0.48 23.83
N PRO A 187 13.89 0.36 23.86
CA PRO A 187 14.72 0.75 22.72
C PRO A 187 14.28 0.06 21.43
N PHE A 188 14.37 0.75 20.31
CA PHE A 188 13.93 0.25 19.00
C PHE A 188 14.55 -1.11 18.66
N SER A 189 15.84 -1.30 19.00
CA SER A 189 16.55 -2.56 18.80
C SER A 189 15.91 -3.76 19.51
N ASP A 190 15.43 -3.56 20.76
CA ASP A 190 14.90 -4.64 21.59
C ASP A 190 13.46 -5.00 21.21
N ASN A 191 12.77 -4.12 20.49
CA ASN A 191 11.39 -4.33 20.02
C ASN A 191 11.30 -5.05 18.68
N VAL A 192 12.28 -4.81 17.80
CA VAL A 192 12.27 -5.36 16.45
C VAL A 192 12.67 -6.84 16.46
N LEU A 193 13.62 -7.25 17.31
CA LEU A 193 14.15 -8.59 17.36
C LEU A 193 13.10 -9.70 17.63
N PRO A 194 12.17 -9.59 18.57
CA PRO A 194 11.15 -10.62 18.79
C PRO A 194 10.12 -10.72 17.65
N ILE A 195 9.88 -9.61 16.94
CA ILE A 195 8.94 -9.58 15.83
C ILE A 195 9.58 -10.20 14.58
N VAL A 196 10.88 -10.04 14.43
CA VAL A 196 11.70 -10.63 13.39
C VAL A 196 11.64 -12.16 13.41
N ASP A 197 11.66 -12.79 14.57
CA ASP A 197 11.53 -14.24 14.70
C ASP A 197 10.16 -14.77 14.22
N ILE A 198 9.12 -13.93 14.27
CA ILE A 198 7.77 -14.29 13.80
C ILE A 198 7.63 -14.14 12.28
N VAL A 199 8.41 -13.24 11.68
CA VAL A 199 8.31 -12.86 10.25
C VAL A 199 9.53 -13.31 9.45
N SER A 200 10.58 -13.88 10.09
CA SER A 200 11.84 -14.28 9.44
C SER A 200 11.62 -15.45 8.49
N THR A 201 11.13 -15.14 7.31
CA THR A 201 11.29 -16.00 6.15
C THR A 201 12.41 -15.43 5.29
N ASP A 202 13.10 -16.29 4.54
CA ASP A 202 14.16 -15.88 3.61
C ASP A 202 13.68 -14.89 2.52
N TYR A 203 12.39 -14.62 2.45
CA TYR A 203 11.72 -13.79 1.46
C TYR A 203 11.21 -12.45 2.00
N TYR A 204 11.17 -12.26 3.32
CA TYR A 204 10.67 -11.01 3.91
C TYR A 204 11.79 -9.95 3.91
N ASP A 205 11.49 -8.78 3.37
CA ASP A 205 12.38 -7.62 3.35
C ASP A 205 11.74 -6.46 4.12
N LEU A 206 12.55 -5.64 4.76
CA LEU A 206 12.12 -4.40 5.41
C LEU A 206 11.92 -3.24 4.41
N ASP A 207 12.27 -3.46 3.14
CA ASP A 207 12.09 -2.50 2.05
C ASP A 207 12.67 -1.12 2.36
N LEU A 208 13.91 -1.07 2.88
CA LEU A 208 14.58 0.17 3.30
C LEU A 208 15.37 0.84 2.17
N TYR A 209 14.83 0.86 0.96
CA TYR A 209 15.49 1.39 -0.24
C TYR A 209 15.80 2.88 -0.13
N GLN A 210 14.96 3.61 0.58
CA GLN A 210 15.13 5.05 0.79
C GLN A 210 16.39 5.40 1.61
N TRP A 211 16.95 4.45 2.33
CA TRP A 211 18.22 4.63 3.06
C TRP A 211 19.39 3.86 2.45
N ASP A 212 19.24 3.32 1.25
CA ASP A 212 20.22 2.42 0.61
C ASP A 212 20.61 1.21 1.48
N LEU A 213 19.67 0.76 2.29
CA LEU A 213 19.82 -0.35 3.23
C LEU A 213 19.13 -1.62 2.72
N ASN A 214 19.28 -1.94 1.45
CA ASN A 214 18.66 -3.11 0.84
C ASN A 214 19.33 -4.40 1.34
N ARG A 215 18.52 -5.44 1.49
CA ARG A 215 19.01 -6.78 1.73
C ARG A 215 19.81 -7.26 0.51
N LYS A 216 21.03 -7.79 0.73
CA LYS A 216 21.88 -8.30 -0.35
C LYS A 216 21.39 -9.68 -0.81
N ILE A 217 21.63 -10.00 -2.08
CA ILE A 217 21.35 -11.34 -2.62
C ILE A 217 22.09 -12.39 -1.78
N ASN A 218 21.37 -13.41 -1.33
CA ASN A 218 21.86 -14.48 -0.44
C ASN A 218 22.27 -14.04 0.98
N GLU A 219 21.94 -12.83 1.42
CA GLU A 219 22.12 -12.41 2.80
C GLU A 219 20.99 -13.00 3.66
N SER A 220 21.33 -13.64 4.79
CA SER A 220 20.32 -14.06 5.74
C SER A 220 19.65 -12.86 6.38
N PHE A 221 18.41 -12.99 6.83
CA PHE A 221 17.71 -11.89 7.48
C PHE A 221 18.43 -11.37 8.74
N LEU A 222 19.01 -12.27 9.53
CA LEU A 222 19.81 -11.90 10.68
C LEU A 222 21.11 -11.17 10.28
N GLY A 223 21.76 -11.58 9.18
CA GLY A 223 22.91 -10.89 8.61
C GLY A 223 22.57 -9.47 8.19
N TYR A 224 21.44 -9.30 7.54
CA TYR A 224 20.90 -7.99 7.14
C TYR A 224 20.66 -7.07 8.35
N LEU A 225 19.99 -7.56 9.40
CA LEU A 225 19.75 -6.79 10.62
C LEU A 225 21.05 -6.40 11.34
N ASN A 226 22.01 -7.32 11.44
CA ASN A 226 23.30 -7.05 12.05
C ASN A 226 24.07 -5.96 11.27
N ARG A 227 24.01 -6.00 9.93
CA ARG A 227 24.61 -4.98 9.08
C ARG A 227 23.95 -3.61 9.27
N MET A 228 22.61 -3.56 9.41
CA MET A 228 21.90 -2.33 9.69
C MET A 228 22.27 -1.75 11.05
N ALA A 229 22.34 -2.58 12.08
CA ALA A 229 22.73 -2.16 13.43
C ALA A 229 24.16 -1.60 13.47
N SER A 230 25.09 -2.15 12.68
CA SER A 230 26.47 -1.66 12.60
C SER A 230 26.64 -0.36 11.81
N ASN A 231 25.71 -0.03 10.92
CA ASN A 231 25.76 1.23 10.15
C ASN A 231 25.05 2.39 10.87
N SER A 232 24.36 2.14 11.97
CA SER A 232 23.68 3.16 12.77
C SER A 232 24.53 3.73 13.92
N SER A 233 25.76 3.28 14.08
CA SER A 233 26.77 3.81 15.01
C SER A 233 27.73 4.73 14.27
#